data_a527ddab3128132598776e4ee7dffffd
#
_entry.id   a527ddab3128132598776e4ee7dffffd
#
_cell.length_a   1.000
_cell.length_b   1.000
_cell.length_c   1.000
_cell.angle_alpha   90.00
_cell.angle_beta   90.00
_cell.angle_gamma   90.00
#
_symmetry.space_group_name_H-M   'P 1'
#
loop_
_entity.id
_entity.type
_entity.pdbx_description
1 polymer ?
#
loop_
_entity_poly.entity_id
_entity_poly.type
_entity_poly.pdbx_seq_one_letter_code
_entity_poly.pdbx_strand_id
1 'polypeptide(L)'
;MLVFANRFGTFVLSMALLLGAALNAPSARTRPDDRPFHTMTAGAPVTRIAVIGDSYTNGTAIGGQGANAWPALAWKSLARRGMQVTADVAAEGRAGYGVRGDQGNLFTDLTPRAVRPDDAVVVFYGSRNDQGVDPNTLGGQVYNAFTLAHSIAPTGRLLVIGPPWPTADVPPAVLQVRDILSFQSMLAGATFIDPLAAGWFLDRPDLIGPDGVHPTDAGHAYMAEKIAPLIGDQLPRRV
;
A
#
# COMPACT_ATOMS: atom_id res chain seq x y z
N MET A 1 61.62 -34.69 -11.37
CA MET A 1 61.80 -36.09 -10.89
C MET A 1 60.42 -36.66 -10.62
N LEU A 2 60.10 -37.59 -11.50
CA LEU A 2 59.34 -38.85 -11.33
C LEU A 2 57.92 -38.74 -10.76
N VAL A 3 56.94 -39.31 -11.27
CA VAL A 3 56.61 -40.30 -12.34
C VAL A 3 55.22 -40.83 -11.96
N PHE A 4 54.29 -40.84 -12.95
CA PHE A 4 53.23 -41.78 -13.31
C PHE A 4 52.50 -42.58 -12.25
N ALA A 5 51.18 -42.65 -12.35
CA ALA A 5 50.54 -43.85 -12.91
C ALA A 5 48.99 -43.72 -13.07
N ASN A 6 48.62 -44.00 -14.25
CA ASN A 6 47.32 -44.29 -14.85
C ASN A 6 46.74 -45.61 -14.34
N ARG A 7 45.43 -45.73 -14.08
CA ARG A 7 44.74 -47.04 -14.19
C ARG A 7 43.29 -46.85 -14.65
N PHE A 8 43.08 -47.30 -15.88
CA PHE A 8 41.83 -47.69 -16.49
C PHE A 8 41.19 -48.88 -15.74
N GLY A 9 39.87 -48.86 -15.60
CA GLY A 9 39.09 -50.00 -15.13
C GLY A 9 37.76 -50.05 -15.84
N THR A 10 37.73 -50.83 -16.91
CA THR A 10 36.57 -51.27 -17.68
C THR A 10 35.75 -52.27 -16.90
N PHE A 11 34.43 -52.15 -16.85
CA PHE A 11 33.52 -53.26 -16.51
C PHE A 11 32.20 -53.10 -17.28
N VAL A 12 32.11 -53.88 -18.30
CA VAL A 12 31.30 -55.06 -18.62
C VAL A 12 29.80 -54.98 -18.27
N LEU A 13 29.09 -54.95 -19.40
CA LEU A 13 27.68 -55.12 -19.66
C LEU A 13 27.19 -56.48 -19.11
N SER A 14 26.10 -56.51 -18.37
CA SER A 14 25.31 -57.72 -18.16
C SER A 14 23.85 -57.45 -18.45
N MET A 15 23.45 -57.93 -19.63
CA MET A 15 22.08 -58.01 -20.11
C MET A 15 21.44 -59.29 -19.53
N ALA A 16 20.41 -59.16 -18.69
CA ALA A 16 19.56 -60.26 -18.30
C ALA A 16 18.14 -60.03 -18.81
N LEU A 17 17.77 -60.75 -19.86
CA LEU A 17 16.38 -60.93 -20.28
C LEU A 17 15.67 -61.80 -19.22
N LEU A 18 14.52 -61.33 -18.73
CA LEU A 18 13.48 -62.17 -18.16
C LEU A 18 12.15 -61.90 -18.86
N LEU A 19 11.74 -62.85 -19.68
CA LEU A 19 10.38 -62.98 -20.20
C LEU A 19 9.47 -63.50 -19.07
N GLY A 20 8.25 -63.00 -19.03
CA GLY A 20 7.08 -63.76 -18.65
C GLY A 20 6.43 -63.41 -17.32
N ALA A 21 5.32 -62.71 -17.39
CA ALA A 21 4.04 -63.15 -16.85
C ALA A 21 3.02 -62.01 -16.99
N ALA A 22 2.15 -62.10 -17.97
CA ALA A 22 0.93 -61.31 -18.00
C ALA A 22 0.03 -61.79 -16.86
N LEU A 23 -0.07 -60.99 -15.79
CA LEU A 23 -1.10 -61.14 -14.76
C LEU A 23 -2.09 -60.01 -14.97
N ASN A 24 -3.34 -60.37 -15.27
CA ASN A 24 -4.52 -59.53 -15.28
C ASN A 24 -4.58 -58.64 -14.00
N ALA A 25 -4.22 -57.39 -14.15
CA ALA A 25 -4.57 -56.36 -13.16
C ALA A 25 -6.05 -55.96 -13.37
N PRO A 26 -6.87 -55.96 -12.33
CA PRO A 26 -8.24 -55.46 -12.48
C PRO A 26 -8.19 -53.99 -12.86
N SER A 27 -8.93 -53.66 -13.96
CA SER A 27 -9.16 -52.29 -14.35
C SER A 27 -9.61 -51.46 -13.17
N ALA A 28 -8.75 -50.60 -12.71
CA ALA A 28 -9.15 -49.54 -11.74
C ALA A 28 -10.23 -48.73 -12.44
N ARG A 29 -11.50 -48.91 -12.03
CA ARG A 29 -12.57 -47.98 -12.33
C ARG A 29 -12.10 -46.63 -11.81
N THR A 30 -11.77 -45.73 -12.71
CA THR A 30 -11.65 -44.30 -12.41
C THR A 30 -12.98 -43.86 -11.81
N ARG A 31 -12.98 -43.61 -10.50
CA ARG A 31 -14.09 -42.90 -9.87
C ARG A 31 -14.22 -41.59 -10.61
N PRO A 32 -15.45 -41.15 -10.96
CA PRO A 32 -15.66 -39.80 -11.38
C PRO A 32 -15.03 -38.87 -10.33
N ASP A 33 -14.27 -37.89 -10.81
CA ASP A 33 -13.63 -36.90 -9.94
C ASP A 33 -14.76 -36.06 -9.32
N ASP A 34 -15.21 -36.46 -8.12
CA ASP A 34 -16.20 -35.74 -7.30
C ASP A 34 -15.62 -34.47 -6.68
N ARG A 35 -14.60 -33.88 -7.30
CA ARG A 35 -14.19 -32.53 -6.94
C ARG A 35 -15.35 -31.60 -7.31
N PRO A 36 -15.95 -30.92 -6.34
CA PRO A 36 -16.94 -29.93 -6.69
C PRO A 36 -16.28 -28.96 -7.65
N PHE A 37 -16.83 -28.84 -8.85
CA PHE A 37 -16.47 -27.75 -9.74
C PHE A 37 -16.77 -26.48 -8.96
N HIS A 38 -15.72 -25.88 -8.37
CA HIS A 38 -15.80 -24.51 -7.95
C HIS A 38 -16.02 -23.74 -9.23
N THR A 39 -17.29 -23.43 -9.52
CA THR A 39 -17.62 -22.39 -10.46
C THR A 39 -16.87 -21.17 -9.94
N MET A 40 -15.77 -20.83 -10.57
CA MET A 40 -15.13 -19.54 -10.37
C MET A 40 -16.18 -18.55 -10.86
N THR A 41 -17.05 -18.10 -9.96
CA THR A 41 -17.75 -16.84 -10.16
C THR A 41 -16.64 -15.86 -10.50
N ALA A 42 -16.70 -15.26 -11.68
CA ALA A 42 -15.74 -14.24 -12.10
C ALA A 42 -15.61 -13.30 -10.92
N GLY A 43 -14.45 -13.34 -10.22
CA GLY A 43 -14.27 -12.62 -8.98
C GLY A 43 -14.58 -11.16 -9.24
N ALA A 44 -15.24 -10.53 -8.29
CA ALA A 44 -15.56 -9.12 -8.44
C ALA A 44 -14.28 -8.39 -8.92
N PRO A 45 -14.36 -7.55 -9.97
CA PRO A 45 -13.18 -6.93 -10.54
C PRO A 45 -12.42 -6.20 -9.44
N VAL A 46 -11.14 -6.50 -9.34
CA VAL A 46 -10.25 -5.90 -8.35
C VAL A 46 -9.93 -4.48 -8.81
N THR A 47 -10.27 -3.49 -8.00
CA THR A 47 -9.98 -2.07 -8.32
C THR A 47 -8.59 -1.71 -7.81
N ARG A 48 -7.76 -1.12 -8.66
CA ARG A 48 -6.42 -0.66 -8.27
C ARG A 48 -6.48 0.69 -7.60
N ILE A 49 -5.62 0.88 -6.61
CA ILE A 49 -5.41 2.15 -5.92
C ILE A 49 -3.93 2.33 -5.60
N ALA A 50 -3.50 3.56 -5.49
CA ALA A 50 -2.16 3.92 -5.03
C ALA A 50 -2.22 4.71 -3.73
N VAL A 51 -1.19 4.56 -2.88
CA VAL A 51 -1.04 5.36 -1.66
C VAL A 51 0.37 5.93 -1.59
N ILE A 52 0.46 7.23 -1.38
CA ILE A 52 1.69 7.95 -1.11
C ILE A 52 1.60 8.53 0.32
N GLY A 53 2.66 8.36 1.12
CA GLY A 53 2.65 8.86 2.48
C GLY A 53 3.99 8.85 3.18
N ASP A 54 3.94 9.15 4.46
CA ASP A 54 5.09 9.21 5.36
C ASP A 54 5.07 8.07 6.41
N SER A 55 5.69 8.30 7.58
CA SER A 55 5.71 7.36 8.70
C SER A 55 4.31 6.97 9.21
N TYR A 56 3.31 7.85 9.06
CA TYR A 56 1.91 7.53 9.37
C TYR A 56 1.32 6.49 8.42
N THR A 57 1.94 6.28 7.26
CA THR A 57 1.48 5.29 6.28
C THR A 57 2.24 3.97 6.38
N ASN A 58 3.57 3.98 6.49
CA ASN A 58 4.36 2.74 6.54
C ASN A 58 4.56 2.18 7.95
N GLY A 59 4.17 2.94 9.00
CA GLY A 59 4.40 2.59 10.39
C GLY A 59 5.85 2.82 10.84
N THR A 60 6.07 2.63 12.11
CA THR A 60 7.37 2.76 12.79
C THR A 60 7.54 1.63 13.81
N ALA A 61 8.63 1.64 14.58
CA ALA A 61 8.80 0.73 15.73
C ALA A 61 7.70 0.92 16.83
N ILE A 62 6.98 2.05 16.81
CA ILE A 62 5.86 2.34 17.72
C ILE A 62 4.61 1.54 17.35
N GLY A 63 4.34 1.38 16.04
CA GLY A 63 3.19 0.64 15.54
C GLY A 63 3.00 0.78 14.04
N GLY A 64 2.02 0.05 13.51
CA GLY A 64 1.57 0.17 12.13
C GLY A 64 2.47 -0.46 11.09
N GLN A 65 3.32 -1.42 11.46
CA GLN A 65 4.16 -2.10 10.49
C GLN A 65 3.44 -3.28 9.81
N GLY A 66 3.66 -3.45 8.51
CA GLY A 66 3.16 -4.61 7.75
C GLY A 66 1.64 -4.76 7.82
N ALA A 67 1.16 -5.87 8.37
CA ALA A 67 -0.27 -6.18 8.47
C ALA A 67 -1.06 -5.29 9.44
N ASN A 68 -0.36 -4.55 10.32
CA ASN A 68 -0.93 -3.60 11.27
C ASN A 68 -0.97 -2.16 10.71
N ALA A 69 -0.36 -1.90 9.56
CA ALA A 69 -0.43 -0.60 8.89
C ALA A 69 -1.88 -0.29 8.47
N TRP A 70 -2.28 0.98 8.58
CA TRP A 70 -3.63 1.38 8.22
C TRP A 70 -4.02 0.99 6.79
N PRO A 71 -3.13 1.01 5.78
CA PRO A 71 -3.50 0.56 4.45
C PRO A 71 -3.95 -0.90 4.45
N ALA A 72 -3.16 -1.80 5.06
CA ALA A 72 -3.49 -3.23 5.14
C ALA A 72 -4.82 -3.48 5.88
N LEU A 73 -5.09 -2.72 6.94
CA LEU A 73 -6.33 -2.80 7.69
C LEU A 73 -7.53 -2.23 6.90
N ALA A 74 -7.31 -1.14 6.16
CA ALA A 74 -8.33 -0.54 5.29
C ALA A 74 -8.75 -1.50 4.17
N TRP A 75 -7.79 -2.21 3.56
CA TRP A 75 -8.10 -3.21 2.53
C TRP A 75 -8.97 -4.35 3.08
N LYS A 76 -8.68 -4.83 4.27
CA LYS A 76 -9.51 -5.82 4.96
C LYS A 76 -10.93 -5.28 5.22
N SER A 77 -11.03 -4.01 5.60
CA SER A 77 -12.33 -3.35 5.83
C SER A 77 -13.14 -3.21 4.54
N LEU A 78 -12.53 -2.78 3.44
CA LEU A 78 -13.16 -2.67 2.14
C LEU A 78 -13.60 -4.04 1.61
N ALA A 79 -12.75 -5.06 1.73
CA ALA A 79 -13.08 -6.42 1.32
C ALA A 79 -14.32 -6.98 2.04
N ARG A 80 -14.43 -6.73 3.37
CA ARG A 80 -15.64 -7.10 4.14
C ARG A 80 -16.91 -6.42 3.67
N ARG A 81 -16.78 -5.26 3.00
CA ARG A 81 -17.89 -4.54 2.37
C ARG A 81 -18.10 -4.92 0.89
N GLY A 82 -17.44 -5.99 0.42
CA GLY A 82 -17.53 -6.47 -0.97
C GLY A 82 -16.74 -5.64 -1.98
N MET A 83 -15.89 -4.70 -1.53
CA MET A 83 -15.01 -3.89 -2.37
C MET A 83 -13.62 -4.50 -2.41
N GLN A 84 -13.31 -5.23 -3.50
CA GLN A 84 -11.99 -5.83 -3.67
C GLN A 84 -11.04 -4.80 -4.27
N VAL A 85 -9.96 -4.52 -3.56
CA VAL A 85 -8.93 -3.57 -4.00
C VAL A 85 -7.55 -4.25 -4.02
N THR A 86 -6.71 -3.84 -4.96
CA THR A 86 -5.27 -4.06 -4.91
C THR A 86 -4.59 -2.70 -4.81
N ALA A 87 -3.56 -2.58 -4.00
CA ALA A 87 -2.94 -1.30 -3.74
C ALA A 87 -1.43 -1.40 -3.77
N ASP A 88 -0.81 -0.44 -4.46
CA ASP A 88 0.60 -0.13 -4.32
C ASP A 88 0.76 1.00 -3.31
N VAL A 89 1.65 0.82 -2.33
CA VAL A 89 1.94 1.79 -1.28
C VAL A 89 3.40 2.20 -1.38
N ALA A 90 3.67 3.50 -1.58
CA ALA A 90 4.98 4.09 -1.48
C ALA A 90 4.98 5.12 -0.35
N ALA A 91 5.65 4.77 0.74
CA ALA A 91 5.74 5.63 1.91
C ALA A 91 7.13 5.58 2.53
N GLU A 92 7.57 6.71 3.07
CA GLU A 92 8.90 6.82 3.64
C GLU A 92 8.86 7.68 4.91
N GLY A 93 9.52 7.21 5.97
CA GLY A 93 9.63 7.95 7.21
C GLY A 93 10.17 9.36 6.97
N ARG A 94 9.56 10.35 7.62
CA ARG A 94 9.89 11.77 7.52
C ARG A 94 9.69 12.43 6.14
N ALA A 95 9.29 11.70 5.11
CA ALA A 95 9.00 12.29 3.80
C ALA A 95 7.81 13.24 3.86
N GLY A 96 7.82 14.21 2.97
CA GLY A 96 6.76 15.15 2.74
C GLY A 96 6.73 15.59 1.29
N TYR A 97 5.94 16.61 1.00
CA TYR A 97 5.94 17.23 -0.31
C TYR A 97 7.22 18.06 -0.53
N GLY A 98 7.65 18.80 0.49
CA GLY A 98 8.82 19.67 0.45
C GLY A 98 10.01 19.16 1.28
N VAL A 99 9.83 18.18 2.15
CA VAL A 99 10.86 17.61 3.02
C VAL A 99 11.23 16.21 2.55
N ARG A 100 12.54 15.96 2.39
CA ARG A 100 13.05 14.63 2.03
C ARG A 100 13.04 13.69 3.23
N GLY A 101 12.56 12.49 3.00
CA GLY A 101 12.50 11.44 4.01
C GLY A 101 13.85 10.79 4.30
N ASP A 102 13.80 9.69 5.05
CA ASP A 102 14.97 8.94 5.53
C ASP A 102 15.85 8.37 4.41
N GLN A 103 15.27 8.12 3.24
CA GLN A 103 15.95 7.61 2.05
C GLN A 103 16.15 8.71 0.98
N GLY A 104 15.82 9.96 1.32
CA GLY A 104 16.02 11.12 0.47
C GLY A 104 14.88 11.41 -0.52
N ASN A 105 13.71 10.75 -0.39
CA ASN A 105 12.61 10.94 -1.31
C ASN A 105 11.61 12.01 -0.81
N LEU A 106 11.06 12.77 -1.76
CA LEU A 106 9.84 13.57 -1.62
C LEU A 106 8.62 12.73 -2.01
N PHE A 107 7.42 13.19 -1.71
CA PHE A 107 6.18 12.58 -2.21
C PHE A 107 6.14 12.52 -3.75
N THR A 108 6.72 13.51 -4.42
CA THR A 108 6.88 13.49 -5.89
C THR A 108 7.74 12.33 -6.37
N ASP A 109 8.82 11.96 -5.63
CA ASP A 109 9.69 10.83 -5.96
C ASP A 109 9.02 9.48 -5.66
N LEU A 110 8.13 9.43 -4.66
CA LEU A 110 7.36 8.25 -4.28
C LEU A 110 6.17 7.99 -5.24
N THR A 111 5.61 9.04 -5.83
CA THR A 111 4.44 8.94 -6.71
C THR A 111 4.61 7.91 -7.84
N PRO A 112 5.65 7.92 -8.67
CA PRO A 112 5.81 6.94 -9.75
C PRO A 112 6.12 5.52 -9.26
N ARG A 113 6.44 5.35 -7.99
CA ARG A 113 6.66 4.03 -7.40
C ARG A 113 5.34 3.32 -7.08
N ALA A 114 4.30 4.07 -6.72
CA ALA A 114 2.98 3.54 -6.38
C ALA A 114 1.97 3.67 -7.53
N VAL A 115 1.91 4.82 -8.18
CA VAL A 115 0.85 5.13 -9.15
C VAL A 115 1.02 4.38 -10.45
N ARG A 116 -0.10 3.80 -10.95
CA ARG A 116 -0.20 3.09 -12.23
C ARG A 116 -1.32 3.68 -13.07
N PRO A 117 -1.28 3.51 -14.41
CA PRO A 117 -2.26 4.12 -15.32
C PRO A 117 -3.72 3.72 -15.08
N ASP A 118 -3.94 2.56 -14.47
CA ASP A 118 -5.24 1.96 -14.19
C ASP A 118 -5.70 2.14 -12.73
N ASP A 119 -5.01 2.97 -11.93
CA ASP A 119 -5.44 3.29 -10.58
C ASP A 119 -6.72 4.13 -10.62
N ALA A 120 -7.75 3.66 -9.94
CA ALA A 120 -9.02 4.37 -9.81
C ALA A 120 -8.96 5.47 -8.74
N VAL A 121 -8.11 5.31 -7.75
CA VAL A 121 -7.89 6.28 -6.66
C VAL A 121 -6.41 6.38 -6.34
N VAL A 122 -5.91 7.60 -6.21
CA VAL A 122 -4.58 7.91 -5.69
C VAL A 122 -4.74 8.67 -4.38
N VAL A 123 -4.23 8.09 -3.29
CA VAL A 123 -4.31 8.67 -1.95
C VAL A 123 -2.97 9.31 -1.60
N PHE A 124 -2.97 10.58 -1.23
CA PHE A 124 -1.87 11.26 -0.56
C PHE A 124 -2.24 11.45 0.91
N TYR A 125 -1.40 10.98 1.83
CA TYR A 125 -1.61 11.14 3.26
C TYR A 125 -0.39 11.77 3.94
N GLY A 126 -0.60 12.95 4.51
CA GLY A 126 0.42 13.72 5.21
C GLY A 126 0.54 15.13 4.60
N SER A 127 1.58 15.89 4.83
CA SER A 127 2.67 15.51 5.73
C SER A 127 2.87 16.61 6.77
N ARG A 128 2.84 16.22 8.05
CA ARG A 128 3.25 17.14 9.14
C ARG A 128 4.76 17.45 9.10
N ASN A 129 5.52 16.72 8.30
CA ASN A 129 6.96 16.90 8.14
C ASN A 129 7.29 18.19 7.37
N ASP A 130 6.35 18.72 6.61
CA ASP A 130 6.53 19.94 5.80
C ASP A 130 6.48 21.24 6.61
N GLN A 131 6.42 21.15 7.94
CA GLN A 131 6.51 22.32 8.82
C GLN A 131 7.81 23.08 8.56
N GLY A 132 7.70 24.39 8.35
CA GLY A 132 8.86 25.27 8.12
C GLY A 132 9.34 25.31 6.67
N VAL A 133 8.73 24.56 5.75
CA VAL A 133 8.96 24.74 4.31
C VAL A 133 8.34 26.07 3.88
N ASP A 134 9.06 26.83 3.04
CA ASP A 134 8.52 28.05 2.45
C ASP A 134 7.19 27.79 1.75
N PRO A 135 6.14 28.58 1.98
CA PRO A 135 4.78 28.31 1.48
C PRO A 135 4.68 28.20 -0.04
N ASN A 136 5.43 29.02 -0.77
CA ASN A 136 5.39 28.97 -2.23
C ASN A 136 6.09 27.72 -2.76
N THR A 137 7.22 27.38 -2.13
CA THR A 137 7.94 26.12 -2.41
C THR A 137 7.05 24.92 -2.13
N LEU A 138 6.39 24.88 -0.97
CA LEU A 138 5.49 23.79 -0.61
C LEU A 138 4.32 23.70 -1.60
N GLY A 139 3.67 24.83 -1.91
CA GLY A 139 2.58 24.88 -2.89
C GLY A 139 2.99 24.33 -4.26
N GLY A 140 4.19 24.70 -4.73
CA GLY A 140 4.75 24.20 -5.99
C GLY A 140 5.02 22.69 -5.95
N GLN A 141 5.54 22.17 -4.85
CA GLN A 141 5.81 20.72 -4.69
C GLN A 141 4.51 19.89 -4.60
N VAL A 142 3.50 20.39 -3.91
CA VAL A 142 2.17 19.76 -3.85
C VAL A 142 1.56 19.71 -5.26
N TYR A 143 1.56 20.84 -5.98
CA TYR A 143 1.10 20.93 -7.37
C TYR A 143 1.82 19.89 -8.26
N ASN A 144 3.14 19.81 -8.16
CA ASN A 144 3.94 18.85 -8.93
C ASN A 144 3.56 17.40 -8.63
N ALA A 145 3.37 17.04 -7.35
CA ALA A 145 2.98 15.70 -6.95
C ALA A 145 1.61 15.31 -7.51
N PHE A 146 0.61 16.20 -7.42
CA PHE A 146 -0.75 15.96 -7.92
C PHE A 146 -0.78 15.89 -9.46
N THR A 147 -0.07 16.80 -10.12
CA THR A 147 0.04 16.80 -11.58
C THR A 147 0.72 15.52 -12.09
N LEU A 148 1.78 15.07 -11.42
CA LEU A 148 2.44 13.81 -11.76
C LEU A 148 1.51 12.62 -11.59
N ALA A 149 0.81 12.54 -10.47
CA ALA A 149 -0.16 11.47 -10.21
C ALA A 149 -1.25 11.45 -11.30
N HIS A 150 -1.80 12.61 -11.64
CA HIS A 150 -2.82 12.74 -12.69
C HIS A 150 -2.26 12.40 -14.08
N SER A 151 -1.01 12.74 -14.38
CA SER A 151 -0.36 12.38 -15.64
C SER A 151 -0.18 10.87 -15.82
N ILE A 152 0.08 10.15 -14.71
CA ILE A 152 0.23 8.68 -14.73
C ILE A 152 -1.14 8.00 -14.74
N ALA A 153 -2.07 8.44 -13.89
CA ALA A 153 -3.42 7.89 -13.74
C ALA A 153 -4.49 8.94 -14.11
N PRO A 154 -4.71 9.25 -15.40
CA PRO A 154 -5.53 10.38 -15.82
C PRO A 154 -7.03 10.23 -15.47
N THR A 155 -7.50 9.03 -15.22
CA THR A 155 -8.88 8.75 -14.79
C THR A 155 -8.98 8.51 -13.27
N GLY A 156 -7.84 8.45 -12.59
CA GLY A 156 -7.76 8.25 -11.14
C GLY A 156 -8.24 9.48 -10.36
N ARG A 157 -9.05 9.24 -9.34
CA ARG A 157 -9.47 10.31 -8.42
C ARG A 157 -8.39 10.55 -7.37
N LEU A 158 -8.09 11.80 -7.08
CA LEU A 158 -7.18 12.16 -6.01
C LEU A 158 -7.95 12.29 -4.69
N LEU A 159 -7.51 11.57 -3.67
CA LEU A 159 -7.92 11.71 -2.29
C LEU A 159 -6.74 12.21 -1.47
N VAL A 160 -6.83 13.43 -0.98
CA VAL A 160 -5.77 14.06 -0.20
C VAL A 160 -6.20 14.14 1.26
N ILE A 161 -5.44 13.55 2.14
CA ILE A 161 -5.67 13.56 3.58
C ILE A 161 -4.56 14.42 4.19
N GLY A 162 -4.94 15.53 4.81
CA GLY A 162 -4.03 16.48 5.42
C GLY A 162 -3.31 15.92 6.65
N PRO A 163 -2.39 16.71 7.24
CA PRO A 163 -1.64 16.29 8.42
C PRO A 163 -2.56 16.15 9.63
N PRO A 164 -2.45 15.07 10.42
CA PRO A 164 -3.10 14.97 11.72
C PRO A 164 -2.26 15.65 12.81
N TRP A 165 -2.90 15.98 13.92
CA TRP A 165 -2.25 16.48 15.13
C TRP A 165 -2.94 15.93 16.40
N PRO A 166 -2.18 15.39 17.37
CA PRO A 166 -2.78 14.64 18.47
C PRO A 166 -3.37 15.50 19.61
N THR A 167 -3.14 16.81 19.59
CA THR A 167 -3.62 17.73 20.63
C THR A 167 -4.41 18.90 20.03
N ALA A 168 -5.18 19.61 20.87
CA ALA A 168 -5.93 20.80 20.46
C ALA A 168 -5.02 21.99 20.09
N ASP A 169 -3.80 22.02 20.63
CA ASP A 169 -2.81 23.06 20.36
C ASP A 169 -2.03 22.71 19.08
N VAL A 170 -2.64 23.01 17.93
CA VAL A 170 -2.06 22.75 16.62
C VAL A 170 -1.08 23.87 16.26
N PRO A 171 0.20 23.58 15.99
CA PRO A 171 1.17 24.59 15.60
C PRO A 171 0.75 25.35 14.34
N PRO A 172 0.98 26.68 14.25
CA PRO A 172 0.66 27.47 13.07
C PRO A 172 1.29 26.93 11.77
N ALA A 173 2.48 26.33 11.87
CA ALA A 173 3.15 25.71 10.73
C ALA A 173 2.39 24.48 10.19
N VAL A 174 1.72 23.70 11.05
CA VAL A 174 0.86 22.58 10.62
C VAL A 174 -0.42 23.09 9.99
N LEU A 175 -1.02 24.15 10.54
CA LEU A 175 -2.19 24.81 9.95
C LEU A 175 -1.86 25.36 8.57
N GLN A 176 -0.68 25.94 8.37
CA GLN A 176 -0.22 26.42 7.08
C GLN A 176 -0.08 25.29 6.05
N VAL A 177 0.52 24.15 6.43
CA VAL A 177 0.58 22.96 5.57
C VAL A 177 -0.82 22.50 5.17
N ARG A 178 -1.75 22.39 6.14
CA ARG A 178 -3.14 22.02 5.91
C ARG A 178 -3.82 22.95 4.90
N ASP A 179 -3.65 24.26 5.06
CA ASP A 179 -4.28 25.26 4.21
C ASP A 179 -3.74 25.21 2.77
N ILE A 180 -2.42 25.01 2.61
CA ILE A 180 -1.80 24.82 1.29
C ILE A 180 -2.32 23.56 0.62
N LEU A 181 -2.40 22.43 1.34
CA LEU A 181 -2.92 21.16 0.81
C LEU A 181 -4.39 21.30 0.41
N SER A 182 -5.21 21.96 1.23
CA SER A 182 -6.62 22.21 0.93
C SER A 182 -6.77 23.04 -0.36
N PHE A 183 -6.00 24.12 -0.49
CA PHE A 183 -6.02 24.99 -1.66
C PHE A 183 -5.57 24.26 -2.93
N GLN A 184 -4.44 23.53 -2.88
CA GLN A 184 -3.94 22.78 -4.03
C GLN A 184 -4.87 21.62 -4.41
N SER A 185 -5.52 20.99 -3.44
CA SER A 185 -6.53 19.96 -3.69
C SER A 185 -7.74 20.52 -4.44
N MET A 186 -8.22 21.70 -4.04
CA MET A 186 -9.30 22.39 -4.74
C MET A 186 -8.92 22.67 -6.20
N LEU A 187 -7.71 23.17 -6.47
CA LEU A 187 -7.23 23.46 -7.82
C LEU A 187 -7.10 22.18 -8.68
N ALA A 188 -6.71 21.06 -8.06
CA ALA A 188 -6.56 19.78 -8.73
C ALA A 188 -7.88 18.99 -8.88
N GLY A 189 -9.01 19.51 -8.38
CA GLY A 189 -10.29 18.78 -8.34
C GLY A 189 -10.25 17.53 -7.44
N ALA A 190 -9.32 17.50 -6.47
CA ALA A 190 -9.15 16.40 -5.53
C ALA A 190 -10.12 16.51 -4.35
N THR A 191 -10.49 15.37 -3.77
CA THR A 191 -11.19 15.35 -2.49
C THR A 191 -10.19 15.59 -1.37
N PHE A 192 -10.38 16.67 -0.61
CA PHE A 192 -9.55 16.99 0.55
C PHE A 192 -10.24 16.60 1.85
N ILE A 193 -9.52 15.93 2.73
CA ILE A 193 -9.95 15.59 4.09
C ILE A 193 -9.04 16.32 5.07
N ASP A 194 -9.65 17.03 6.02
CA ASP A 194 -8.96 17.75 7.07
C ASP A 194 -9.04 16.98 8.41
N PRO A 195 -8.00 16.22 8.80
CA PRO A 195 -7.97 15.52 10.06
C PRO A 195 -8.02 16.43 11.28
N LEU A 196 -7.53 17.69 11.15
CA LEU A 196 -7.53 18.66 12.24
C LEU A 196 -8.96 19.13 12.53
N ALA A 197 -9.70 19.54 11.49
CA ALA A 197 -11.10 19.94 11.63
C ALA A 197 -12.00 18.77 12.05
N ALA A 198 -11.66 17.54 11.63
CA ALA A 198 -12.37 16.33 12.02
C ALA A 198 -11.98 15.78 13.39
N GLY A 199 -11.03 16.43 14.10
CA GLY A 199 -10.58 16.05 15.43
C GLY A 199 -9.93 14.67 15.51
N TRP A 200 -9.21 14.25 14.44
CA TRP A 200 -8.55 12.95 14.49
C TRP A 200 -7.47 12.97 15.57
N PHE A 201 -7.42 11.89 16.37
CA PHE A 201 -6.53 11.71 17.52
C PHE A 201 -6.76 12.68 18.70
N LEU A 202 -7.62 13.70 18.57
CA LEU A 202 -7.91 14.61 19.66
C LEU A 202 -8.50 13.83 20.85
N ASP A 203 -7.97 14.08 22.04
CA ASP A 203 -8.36 13.41 23.30
C ASP A 203 -8.20 11.87 23.28
N ARG A 204 -7.36 11.35 22.38
CA ARG A 204 -7.08 9.92 22.25
C ARG A 204 -5.58 9.61 22.40
N PRO A 205 -5.01 9.84 23.61
CA PRO A 205 -3.59 9.58 23.85
C PRO A 205 -3.22 8.09 23.72
N ASP A 206 -4.18 7.17 23.86
CA ASP A 206 -4.03 5.73 23.64
C ASP A 206 -3.66 5.36 22.21
N LEU A 207 -3.94 6.24 21.25
CA LEU A 207 -3.68 6.02 19.83
C LEU A 207 -2.28 6.48 19.39
N ILE A 208 -1.61 7.28 20.23
CA ILE A 208 -0.28 7.83 19.94
C ILE A 208 0.74 7.23 20.91
N GLY A 209 1.92 6.94 20.39
CA GLY A 209 2.99 6.35 21.16
C GLY A 209 3.67 7.32 22.12
N PRO A 210 4.63 6.83 22.93
CA PRO A 210 5.30 7.62 23.96
C PRO A 210 6.15 8.77 23.41
N ASP A 211 6.43 8.78 22.11
CA ASP A 211 7.11 9.89 21.44
C ASP A 211 6.18 11.10 21.17
N GLY A 212 4.91 10.97 21.45
CA GLY A 212 3.90 12.02 21.23
C GLY A 212 3.64 12.33 19.75
N VAL A 213 4.11 11.48 18.84
CA VAL A 213 4.09 11.71 17.39
C VAL A 213 3.42 10.57 16.64
N HIS A 214 4.00 9.37 16.75
CA HIS A 214 3.62 8.27 15.87
C HIS A 214 2.47 7.46 16.43
N PRO A 215 1.53 7.04 15.57
CA PRO A 215 0.43 6.18 15.98
C PRO A 215 0.92 4.80 16.43
N THR A 216 0.26 4.27 17.48
CA THR A 216 0.36 2.87 17.88
C THR A 216 -0.36 1.96 16.88
N ASP A 217 -0.32 0.62 17.06
CA ASP A 217 -1.16 -0.29 16.28
C ASP A 217 -2.65 0.06 16.42
N ALA A 218 -3.11 0.48 17.62
CA ALA A 218 -4.47 0.98 17.81
C ALA A 218 -4.73 2.27 17.04
N GLY A 219 -3.74 3.17 16.95
CA GLY A 219 -3.79 4.37 16.13
C GLY A 219 -3.90 4.05 14.64
N HIS A 220 -3.17 3.06 14.16
CA HIS A 220 -3.30 2.60 12.76
C HIS A 220 -4.66 1.94 12.49
N ALA A 221 -5.20 1.17 13.42
CA ALA A 221 -6.56 0.63 13.30
C ALA A 221 -7.61 1.75 13.22
N TYR A 222 -7.48 2.77 14.08
CA TYR A 222 -8.33 3.97 14.05
C TYR A 222 -8.23 4.71 12.72
N MET A 223 -7.02 4.92 12.19
CA MET A 223 -6.85 5.53 10.85
C MET A 223 -7.55 4.71 9.78
N ALA A 224 -7.40 3.38 9.80
CA ALA A 224 -8.07 2.50 8.84
C ALA A 224 -9.60 2.62 8.90
N GLU A 225 -10.19 2.74 10.08
CA GLU A 225 -11.63 2.96 10.26
C GLU A 225 -12.10 4.29 9.63
N LYS A 226 -11.27 5.34 9.72
CA LYS A 226 -11.55 6.64 9.12
C LYS A 226 -11.33 6.64 7.61
N ILE A 227 -10.23 6.06 7.13
CA ILE A 227 -9.77 6.19 5.74
C ILE A 227 -10.48 5.20 4.80
N ALA A 228 -10.78 3.97 5.25
CA ALA A 228 -11.41 2.99 4.37
C ALA A 228 -12.75 3.47 3.78
N PRO A 229 -13.69 4.09 4.53
CA PRO A 229 -14.90 4.65 3.94
C PRO A 229 -14.61 5.73 2.89
N LEU A 230 -13.65 6.63 3.18
CA LEU A 230 -13.28 7.71 2.27
C LEU A 230 -12.77 7.19 0.93
N ILE A 231 -11.94 6.13 0.97
CA ILE A 231 -11.51 5.44 -0.25
C ILE A 231 -12.70 4.78 -0.93
N GLY A 232 -13.56 4.08 -0.19
CA GLY A 232 -14.75 3.41 -0.71
C GLY A 232 -15.67 4.36 -1.50
N ASP A 233 -15.83 5.59 -1.01
CA ASP A 233 -16.67 6.63 -1.65
C ASP A 233 -16.04 7.15 -2.97
N GLN A 234 -14.72 6.99 -3.15
CA GLN A 234 -14.03 7.36 -4.38
C GLN A 234 -14.01 6.23 -5.42
N LEU A 235 -14.26 4.99 -5.02
CA LEU A 235 -14.24 3.86 -5.96
C LEU A 235 -15.37 3.99 -6.99
N PRO A 236 -15.18 3.48 -8.22
CA PRO A 236 -16.25 3.42 -9.23
C PRO A 236 -17.46 2.68 -8.68
N ARG A 237 -18.66 3.29 -8.80
CA ARG A 237 -19.90 2.61 -8.43
C ARG A 237 -20.13 1.47 -9.41
N ARG A 238 -20.43 0.29 -8.89
CA ARG A 238 -20.89 -0.82 -9.70
C ARG A 238 -22.32 -0.52 -10.14
N VAL A 239 -22.51 -0.47 -11.43
CA VAL A 239 -23.85 -0.41 -12.06
C VAL A 239 -24.39 -1.83 -12.18
#